data_eb8c0f841d8bcc386ed14f3aa1b967ab
#
_entry.id   eb8c0f841d8bcc386ed14f3aa1b967ab
#
_cell.length_a   1.000
_cell.length_b   1.000
_cell.length_c   1.000
_cell.angle_alpha   90.00
_cell.angle_beta   90.00
_cell.angle_gamma   90.00
#
_symmetry.space_group_name_H-M   'P 1'
#
loop_
_entity.id
_entity.type
_entity.pdbx_description
1 polymer ?
#
loop_
_entity_poly.entity_id
_entity_poly.type
_entity_poly.pdbx_seq_one_letter_code
_entity_poly.pdbx_strand_id
1 'polypeptide(L)'
;MQVYNTMTRRKEPLIPIKEGEISMYVCGPTVYDYFHIGNARPFVVFDTMRRYLEYRGYKVKYVQNFTDIDDKMINRANAEGTTVKELGDRFIQEYYRDADALGIERATVNPRATEHIGEIIKLVKKLIEKGHAYATDNGDVYFSVRSDP
;
A
#
# COMPACT_ATOMS: atom_id res chain seq x y z
N MET A 1 -22.51 -6.94 -7.20
CA MET A 1 -21.94 -5.58 -7.05
C MET A 1 -21.19 -5.22 -8.33
N GLN A 2 -21.19 -3.94 -8.69
CA GLN A 2 -20.37 -3.44 -9.80
C GLN A 2 -19.34 -2.45 -9.28
N VAL A 3 -18.14 -2.47 -9.85
CA VAL A 3 -17.05 -1.55 -9.55
C VAL A 3 -16.56 -0.89 -10.84
N TYR A 4 -16.09 0.35 -10.73
CA TYR A 4 -15.44 0.99 -11.86
C TYR A 4 -14.04 0.40 -12.05
N ASN A 5 -13.80 -0.17 -13.22
CA ASN A 5 -12.49 -0.71 -13.59
C ASN A 5 -11.72 0.33 -14.40
N THR A 6 -10.60 0.80 -13.87
CA THR A 6 -9.76 1.81 -14.54
C THR A 6 -9.14 1.29 -15.83
N MET A 7 -8.83 -0.02 -15.91
CA MET A 7 -8.27 -0.63 -17.13
C MET A 7 -9.24 -0.57 -18.30
N THR A 8 -10.51 -0.92 -18.08
CA THR A 8 -11.55 -0.94 -19.10
C THR A 8 -12.33 0.37 -19.19
N ARG A 9 -12.16 1.28 -18.21
CA ARG A 9 -12.84 2.59 -18.08
C ARG A 9 -14.37 2.48 -18.00
N ARG A 10 -14.90 1.41 -17.43
CA ARG A 10 -16.35 1.19 -17.26
C ARG A 10 -16.66 0.48 -15.95
N LYS A 11 -17.95 0.50 -15.57
CA LYS A 11 -18.45 -0.28 -14.45
C LYS A 11 -18.65 -1.73 -14.88
N GLU A 12 -18.07 -2.64 -14.12
CA GLU A 12 -18.12 -4.08 -14.39
C GLU A 12 -18.55 -4.86 -13.14
N PRO A 13 -19.14 -6.05 -13.30
CA PRO A 13 -19.38 -6.93 -12.16
C PRO A 13 -18.09 -7.26 -11.43
N LEU A 14 -18.11 -7.19 -10.09
CA LEU A 14 -17.01 -7.70 -9.29
C LEU A 14 -17.11 -9.22 -9.26
N ILE A 15 -16.18 -9.89 -9.94
CA ILE A 15 -16.08 -11.35 -10.00
C ILE A 15 -14.88 -11.76 -9.16
N PRO A 16 -15.08 -12.48 -8.04
CA PRO A 16 -13.95 -12.95 -7.23
C PRO A 16 -13.16 -14.03 -7.97
N ILE A 17 -11.84 -14.04 -7.81
CA ILE A 17 -10.95 -15.08 -8.36
C ILE A 17 -11.24 -16.44 -7.72
N LYS A 18 -11.59 -16.44 -6.42
CA LYS A 18 -11.99 -17.60 -5.66
C LYS A 18 -13.38 -17.36 -5.11
N GLU A 19 -14.27 -18.31 -5.34
CA GLU A 19 -15.66 -18.21 -4.89
C GLU A 19 -15.74 -17.97 -3.38
N GLY A 20 -16.56 -17.00 -2.97
CA GLY A 20 -16.73 -16.64 -1.56
C GLY A 20 -15.58 -15.86 -0.93
N GLU A 21 -14.45 -15.64 -1.62
CA GLU A 21 -13.28 -14.93 -1.08
C GLU A 21 -12.92 -13.73 -1.95
N ILE A 22 -12.57 -12.61 -1.31
CA ILE A 22 -12.06 -11.40 -1.98
C ILE A 22 -10.76 -10.97 -1.32
N SER A 23 -9.72 -10.75 -2.14
CA SER A 23 -8.49 -10.12 -1.71
C SER A 23 -8.46 -8.69 -2.21
N MET A 24 -8.25 -7.74 -1.28
CA MET A 24 -8.15 -6.31 -1.57
C MET A 24 -6.78 -5.81 -1.14
N TYR A 25 -6.13 -5.06 -2.01
CA TYR A 25 -4.95 -4.27 -1.64
C TYR A 25 -5.28 -2.79 -1.80
N VAL A 26 -4.98 -2.03 -0.76
CA VAL A 26 -5.14 -0.58 -0.75
C VAL A 26 -3.81 0.04 -0.30
N CYS A 27 -3.32 1.01 -1.05
CA CYS A 27 -2.11 1.74 -0.69
C CYS A 27 -2.30 2.42 0.67
N GLY A 28 -1.38 2.16 1.58
CA GLY A 28 -1.36 2.78 2.90
C GLY A 28 -0.56 4.08 2.94
N PRO A 29 -0.40 4.68 4.10
CA PRO A 29 0.33 5.93 4.25
C PRO A 29 1.85 5.73 4.20
N THR A 30 2.57 6.79 3.80
CA THR A 30 3.97 6.98 4.17
C THR A 30 4.01 7.52 5.60
N VAL A 31 4.65 6.77 6.51
CA VAL A 31 4.56 7.01 7.95
C VAL A 31 5.63 7.99 8.46
N TYR A 32 5.71 9.16 7.81
CA TYR A 32 6.60 10.24 8.19
C TYR A 32 5.89 11.38 8.95
N ASP A 33 4.57 11.44 8.89
CA ASP A 33 3.75 12.46 9.52
C ASP A 33 2.33 11.94 9.80
N TYR A 34 1.52 12.73 10.52
CA TYR A 34 0.08 12.49 10.67
C TYR A 34 -0.60 12.50 9.32
N PHE A 35 -1.59 11.64 9.12
CA PHE A 35 -2.40 11.76 7.92
C PHE A 35 -3.46 12.88 8.09
N HIS A 36 -3.80 13.55 7.01
CA HIS A 36 -4.84 14.55 6.97
C HIS A 36 -6.12 14.00 6.31
N ILE A 37 -7.21 14.76 6.31
CA ILE A 37 -8.52 14.35 5.80
C ILE A 37 -8.47 13.82 4.35
N GLY A 38 -7.58 14.33 3.52
CA GLY A 38 -7.40 13.84 2.15
C GLY A 38 -6.86 12.41 2.10
N ASN A 39 -5.99 12.02 3.03
CA ASN A 39 -5.49 10.66 3.17
C ASN A 39 -6.53 9.75 3.85
N ALA A 40 -7.33 10.28 4.79
CA ALA A 40 -8.41 9.55 5.45
C ALA A 40 -9.49 9.08 4.47
N ARG A 41 -9.77 9.88 3.44
CA ARG A 41 -10.82 9.58 2.45
C ARG A 41 -10.71 8.17 1.84
N PRO A 42 -9.61 7.75 1.21
CA PRO A 42 -9.48 6.39 0.70
C PRO A 42 -9.60 5.33 1.81
N PHE A 43 -9.09 5.59 3.00
CA PHE A 43 -9.17 4.62 4.11
C PHE A 43 -10.62 4.34 4.51
N VAL A 44 -11.44 5.38 4.68
CA VAL A 44 -12.87 5.26 4.99
C VAL A 44 -13.64 4.61 3.84
N VAL A 45 -13.37 5.00 2.59
CA VAL A 45 -14.06 4.44 1.41
C VAL A 45 -13.81 2.94 1.28
N PHE A 46 -12.57 2.51 1.41
CA PHE A 46 -12.23 1.10 1.27
C PHE A 46 -12.59 0.25 2.50
N ASP A 47 -12.61 0.83 3.69
CA ASP A 47 -13.20 0.21 4.88
C ASP A 47 -14.70 -0.03 4.68
N THR A 48 -15.43 0.96 4.19
CA THR A 48 -16.85 0.83 3.85
C THR A 48 -17.07 -0.27 2.79
N MET A 49 -16.23 -0.32 1.77
CA MET A 49 -16.31 -1.36 0.74
C MET A 49 -16.05 -2.74 1.33
N ARG A 50 -15.03 -2.88 2.19
CA ARG A 50 -14.72 -4.12 2.92
C ARG A 50 -15.92 -4.61 3.73
N ARG A 51 -16.47 -3.75 4.60
CA ARG A 51 -17.64 -4.07 5.43
C ARG A 51 -18.85 -4.50 4.60
N TYR A 52 -19.09 -3.82 3.49
CA TYR A 52 -20.16 -4.20 2.58
C TYR A 52 -19.95 -5.58 1.95
N LEU A 53 -18.73 -5.90 1.54
CA LEU A 53 -18.41 -7.23 1.01
C LEU A 53 -18.57 -8.33 2.06
N GLU A 54 -18.13 -8.08 3.30
CA GLU A 54 -18.31 -8.98 4.45
C GLU A 54 -19.79 -9.16 4.78
N TYR A 55 -20.57 -8.07 4.78
CA TYR A 55 -22.03 -8.12 4.92
C TYR A 55 -22.69 -8.96 3.82
N ARG A 56 -22.16 -8.97 2.60
CA ARG A 56 -22.62 -9.79 1.48
C ARG A 56 -22.16 -11.24 1.56
N GLY A 57 -21.47 -11.64 2.64
CA GLY A 57 -21.04 -12.99 2.91
C GLY A 57 -19.68 -13.38 2.32
N TYR A 58 -18.92 -12.43 1.79
CA TYR A 58 -17.54 -12.71 1.33
C TYR A 58 -16.58 -12.74 2.51
N LYS A 59 -15.62 -13.65 2.46
CA LYS A 59 -14.41 -13.58 3.30
C LYS A 59 -13.43 -12.62 2.66
N VAL A 60 -13.19 -11.48 3.31
CA VAL A 60 -12.33 -10.44 2.77
C VAL A 60 -10.94 -10.50 3.41
N LYS A 61 -9.90 -10.65 2.59
CA LYS A 61 -8.50 -10.41 2.98
C LYS A 61 -8.12 -9.00 2.54
N TYR A 62 -8.07 -8.08 3.51
CA TYR A 62 -7.73 -6.68 3.27
C TYR A 62 -6.27 -6.43 3.64
N VAL A 63 -5.47 -6.01 2.68
CA VAL A 63 -4.04 -5.70 2.84
C VAL A 63 -3.83 -4.22 2.61
N GLN A 64 -3.16 -3.55 3.57
CA GLN A 64 -2.77 -2.16 3.47
C GLN A 64 -1.35 -2.00 3.99
N ASN A 65 -0.43 -1.55 3.13
CA ASN A 65 0.97 -1.42 3.50
C ASN A 65 1.25 -0.18 4.35
N PHE A 66 2.42 -0.18 5.00
CA PHE A 66 3.08 1.04 5.45
C PHE A 66 4.34 1.27 4.63
N THR A 67 4.47 2.47 4.05
CA THR A 67 5.73 2.92 3.47
C THR A 67 6.53 3.55 4.59
N ASP A 68 7.38 2.75 5.20
CA ASP A 68 8.19 3.10 6.37
C ASP A 68 9.66 3.35 6.01
N ILE A 69 9.94 3.55 4.73
CA ILE A 69 11.21 4.03 4.19
C ILE A 69 10.95 4.79 2.88
N ASP A 70 11.33 6.05 2.84
CA ASP A 70 11.43 6.89 1.65
C ASP A 70 12.26 8.16 1.97
N ASP A 71 12.52 9.01 0.99
CA ASP A 71 13.34 10.23 1.18
C ASP A 71 12.75 11.19 2.21
N LYS A 72 11.41 11.30 2.29
CA LYS A 72 10.74 12.17 3.27
C LYS A 72 10.98 11.69 4.70
N MET A 73 10.98 10.38 4.90
CA MET A 73 11.28 9.78 6.20
C MET A 73 12.72 9.99 6.61
N ILE A 74 13.66 9.79 5.68
CA ILE A 74 15.09 10.00 5.92
C ILE A 74 15.36 11.46 6.28
N ASN A 75 14.82 12.40 5.50
CA ASN A 75 15.00 13.83 5.73
C ASN A 75 14.41 14.26 7.08
N ARG A 76 13.24 13.77 7.44
CA ARG A 76 12.59 14.11 8.71
C ARG A 76 13.32 13.48 9.90
N ALA A 77 13.72 12.23 9.80
CA ALA A 77 14.48 11.57 10.86
C ALA A 77 15.78 12.30 11.15
N ASN A 78 16.51 12.73 10.10
CA ASN A 78 17.71 13.54 10.23
C ASN A 78 17.44 14.89 10.90
N ALA A 79 16.36 15.58 10.51
CA ALA A 79 15.97 16.87 11.09
C ALA A 79 15.57 16.78 12.57
N GLU A 80 14.96 15.64 12.98
CA GLU A 80 14.54 15.40 14.36
C GLU A 80 15.65 14.72 15.21
N GLY A 81 16.77 14.32 14.62
CA GLY A 81 17.85 13.61 15.32
C GLY A 81 17.44 12.20 15.80
N THR A 82 16.56 11.53 15.04
CA THR A 82 16.05 10.19 15.34
C THR A 82 16.37 9.23 14.18
N THR A 83 16.06 7.95 14.36
CA THR A 83 16.19 6.96 13.29
C THR A 83 14.92 6.87 12.44
N VAL A 84 15.05 6.45 11.17
CA VAL A 84 13.91 6.19 10.28
C VAL A 84 12.95 5.16 10.91
N LYS A 85 13.50 4.16 11.60
CA LYS A 85 12.72 3.13 12.28
C LYS A 85 11.87 3.71 13.42
N GLU A 86 12.47 4.50 14.30
CA GLU A 86 11.75 5.12 15.44
C GLU A 86 10.68 6.09 14.95
N LEU A 87 11.00 6.88 13.90
CA LEU A 87 10.04 7.76 13.25
C LEU A 87 8.85 6.97 12.69
N GLY A 88 9.11 5.91 11.93
CA GLY A 88 8.09 5.05 11.35
C GLY A 88 7.22 4.37 12.41
N ASP A 89 7.82 3.79 13.44
CA ASP A 89 7.11 3.15 14.54
C ASP A 89 6.17 4.14 15.26
N ARG A 90 6.63 5.38 15.50
CA ARG A 90 5.83 6.45 16.11
C ARG A 90 4.61 6.77 15.23
N PHE A 91 4.80 7.07 13.95
CA PHE A 91 3.69 7.46 13.07
C PHE A 91 2.77 6.31 12.68
N ILE A 92 3.20 5.07 12.74
CA ILE A 92 2.31 3.91 12.64
C ILE A 92 1.33 3.89 13.84
N GLN A 93 1.80 4.18 15.06
CA GLN A 93 0.92 4.25 16.23
C GLN A 93 -0.06 5.43 16.12
N GLU A 94 0.39 6.59 15.64
CA GLU A 94 -0.46 7.74 15.39
C GLU A 94 -1.51 7.44 14.31
N TYR A 95 -1.11 6.79 13.21
CA TYR A 95 -2.04 6.32 12.20
C TYR A 95 -3.13 5.42 12.81
N TYR A 96 -2.75 4.48 13.63
CA TYR A 96 -3.72 3.59 14.25
C TYR A 96 -4.68 4.32 15.18
N ARG A 97 -4.18 5.25 15.99
CA ARG A 97 -5.00 6.06 16.86
C ARG A 97 -6.06 6.86 16.09
N ASP A 98 -5.64 7.51 15.02
CA ASP A 98 -6.53 8.35 14.22
C ASP A 98 -7.50 7.49 13.38
N ALA A 99 -7.05 6.35 12.85
CA ALA A 99 -7.90 5.41 12.13
C ALA A 99 -8.98 4.79 13.03
N ASP A 100 -8.60 4.41 14.27
CA ASP A 100 -9.54 3.89 15.27
C ASP A 100 -10.59 4.95 15.64
N ALA A 101 -10.18 6.23 15.81
CA ALA A 101 -11.09 7.34 16.07
C ALA A 101 -12.09 7.59 14.93
N LEU A 102 -11.71 7.27 13.69
CA LEU A 102 -12.61 7.31 12.53
C LEU A 102 -13.45 6.02 12.38
N GLY A 103 -13.30 5.04 13.26
CA GLY A 103 -14.00 3.76 13.21
C GLY A 103 -13.55 2.85 12.06
N ILE A 104 -12.34 3.07 11.51
CA ILE A 104 -11.74 2.25 10.45
C ILE A 104 -11.24 0.94 11.07
N GLU A 105 -11.63 -0.19 10.51
CA GLU A 105 -11.16 -1.49 10.97
C GLU A 105 -9.70 -1.75 10.54
N ARG A 106 -8.97 -2.43 11.42
CA ARG A 106 -7.60 -2.85 11.13
C ARG A 106 -7.55 -3.72 9.88
N ALA A 107 -6.56 -3.51 9.03
CA ALA A 107 -6.33 -4.39 7.89
C ALA A 107 -6.01 -5.83 8.37
N THR A 108 -6.30 -6.82 7.53
CA THR A 108 -5.92 -8.22 7.80
C THR A 108 -4.41 -8.35 7.88
N VAL A 109 -3.69 -7.59 7.06
CA VAL A 109 -2.22 -7.53 7.04
C VAL A 109 -1.78 -6.11 6.73
N ASN A 110 -0.81 -5.60 7.49
CA ASN A 110 -0.14 -4.32 7.24
C ASN A 110 1.36 -4.57 6.98
N PRO A 111 1.77 -4.98 5.77
CA PRO A 111 3.18 -5.18 5.46
C PRO A 111 3.93 -3.85 5.50
N ARG A 112 5.16 -3.88 6.04
CA ARG A 112 6.09 -2.75 6.04
C ARG A 112 7.08 -2.88 4.90
N ALA A 113 7.41 -1.80 4.21
CA ALA A 113 8.38 -1.82 3.13
C ALA A 113 9.76 -2.30 3.60
N THR A 114 10.20 -1.88 4.80
CA THR A 114 11.48 -2.28 5.39
C THR A 114 11.59 -3.78 5.69
N GLU A 115 10.47 -4.45 5.94
CA GLU A 115 10.42 -5.90 6.20
C GLU A 115 10.48 -6.74 4.92
N HIS A 116 10.33 -6.10 3.75
CA HIS A 116 10.25 -6.76 2.44
C HIS A 116 11.35 -6.34 1.45
N ILE A 117 12.42 -5.70 1.93
CA ILE A 117 13.54 -5.26 1.06
C ILE A 117 14.14 -6.43 0.27
N GLY A 118 14.27 -7.60 0.89
CA GLY A 118 14.78 -8.80 0.24
C GLY A 118 13.92 -9.25 -0.95
N GLU A 119 12.61 -9.23 -0.80
CA GLU A 119 11.63 -9.56 -1.84
C GLU A 119 11.62 -8.51 -2.94
N ILE A 120 11.70 -7.24 -2.59
CA ILE A 120 11.80 -6.11 -3.53
C ILE A 120 13.05 -6.27 -4.41
N ILE A 121 14.21 -6.53 -3.80
CA ILE A 121 15.47 -6.75 -4.55
C ILE A 121 15.35 -7.95 -5.51
N LYS A 122 14.76 -9.06 -5.04
CA LYS A 122 14.53 -10.24 -5.90
C LYS A 122 13.63 -9.92 -7.09
N LEU A 123 12.55 -9.15 -6.87
CA LEU A 123 11.66 -8.73 -7.94
C LEU A 123 12.37 -7.83 -8.94
N VAL A 124 13.11 -6.82 -8.47
CA VAL A 124 13.87 -5.90 -9.31
C VAL A 124 14.90 -6.64 -10.16
N LYS A 125 15.68 -7.57 -9.58
CA LYS A 125 16.62 -8.41 -10.32
C LYS A 125 15.92 -9.20 -11.41
N LYS A 126 14.78 -9.83 -11.12
CA LYS A 126 14.00 -10.58 -12.10
C LYS A 126 13.48 -9.70 -13.25
N LEU A 127 13.11 -8.45 -12.96
CA LEU A 127 12.69 -7.50 -14.00
C LEU A 127 13.87 -7.10 -14.90
N ILE A 128 15.07 -6.91 -14.35
CA ILE A 128 16.30 -6.67 -15.13
C ILE A 128 16.61 -7.88 -16.02
N GLU A 129 16.61 -9.09 -15.46
CA GLU A 129 16.87 -10.34 -16.20
C GLU A 129 15.89 -10.55 -17.36
N LYS A 130 14.65 -10.09 -17.21
CA LYS A 130 13.61 -10.16 -18.25
C LYS A 130 13.64 -9.00 -19.24
N GLY A 131 14.51 -8.01 -19.07
CA GLY A 131 14.61 -6.83 -19.93
C GLY A 131 13.53 -5.77 -19.67
N HIS A 132 12.78 -5.86 -18.55
CA HIS A 132 11.76 -4.88 -18.17
C HIS A 132 12.28 -3.77 -17.25
N ALA A 133 13.52 -3.89 -16.76
CA ALA A 133 14.17 -2.87 -15.97
C ALA A 133 15.64 -2.74 -16.35
N TYR A 134 16.25 -1.59 -16.08
CA TYR A 134 17.66 -1.32 -16.37
C TYR A 134 18.29 -0.49 -15.24
N ALA A 135 19.58 -0.77 -14.99
CA ALA A 135 20.38 0.01 -14.07
C ALA A 135 21.01 1.19 -14.79
N THR A 136 21.20 2.29 -14.08
CA THR A 136 21.89 3.51 -14.55
C THR A 136 23.26 3.64 -13.89
N ASP A 137 24.13 4.50 -14.42
CA ASP A 137 25.50 4.67 -13.93
C ASP A 137 25.58 5.17 -12.49
N ASN A 138 24.55 5.86 -12.00
CA ASN A 138 24.45 6.34 -10.62
C ASN A 138 23.93 5.26 -9.63
N GLY A 139 23.65 4.05 -10.10
CA GLY A 139 23.18 2.94 -9.29
C GLY A 139 21.66 2.82 -9.12
N ASP A 140 20.88 3.72 -9.70
CA ASP A 140 19.43 3.61 -9.72
C ASP A 140 18.96 2.51 -10.68
N VAL A 141 17.76 1.98 -10.43
CA VAL A 141 17.12 1.01 -11.33
C VAL A 141 15.75 1.55 -11.74
N TYR A 142 15.52 1.61 -13.04
CA TYR A 142 14.25 2.07 -13.61
C TYR A 142 13.53 0.96 -14.37
N PHE A 143 12.20 0.97 -14.24
CA PHE A 143 11.33 0.11 -15.04
C PHE A 143 11.14 0.70 -16.45
N SER A 144 11.31 -0.13 -17.46
CA SER A 144 11.09 0.24 -18.87
C SER A 144 9.60 0.13 -19.20
N VAL A 145 8.84 1.20 -19.02
CA VAL A 145 7.38 1.22 -19.21
C VAL A 145 6.95 0.73 -20.60
N ARG A 146 7.76 0.97 -21.62
CA ARG A 146 7.46 0.54 -23.01
C ARG A 146 7.72 -0.93 -23.28
N SER A 147 8.35 -1.64 -22.36
CA SER A 147 8.65 -3.08 -22.51
C SER A 147 7.49 -3.97 -22.02
N ASP A 148 6.47 -3.38 -21.42
CA ASP A 148 5.27 -4.06 -20.92
C ASP A 148 4.05 -3.43 -21.63
N PRO A 149 3.50 -4.05 -22.69
CA PRO A 149 2.43 -3.51 -23.52
C PRO A 149 1.06 -3.49 -22.82
#